data_69b72357cdafc07197ed9bf1999571f5
#
_entry.id   69b72357cdafc07197ed9bf1999571f5
#
_cell.length_a   1.000
_cell.length_b   1.000
_cell.length_c   1.000
_cell.angle_alpha   90.00
_cell.angle_beta   90.00
_cell.angle_gamma   90.00
#
_symmetry.space_group_name_H-M   'P 1'
#
loop_
_entity.id
_entity.type
_entity.pdbx_description
1 polymer ?
#
loop_
_entity_poly.entity_id
_entity_poly.type
_entity_poly.pdbx_seq_one_letter_code
_entity_poly.pdbx_strand_id
1 'polypeptide(L)'
;MKNKILIFTLILTISSCSIFQKGQPLSQDNSSSITEAEDPLQKFVGNYAIQVFGLPDGSDGKFSMEVSKEGNSLKTIFLSDEANLEFDVIGTEVEDDFLYINIFLKNYGMNIAFELLLEGNKVTGYLADMFELEGTKSN
;
A
#
# COMPACT_ATOMS: atom_id res chain seq x y z
N MET A 1 34.56 -40.97 -4.85
CA MET A 1 35.52 -40.94 -5.99
C MET A 1 35.41 -39.57 -6.69
N LYS A 2 36.58 -38.88 -6.67
CA LYS A 2 37.07 -37.84 -7.58
C LYS A 2 36.16 -36.64 -7.93
N ASN A 3 36.32 -35.57 -7.19
CA ASN A 3 37.05 -34.32 -7.54
C ASN A 3 37.04 -33.92 -9.01
N LYS A 4 36.47 -32.72 -9.29
CA LYS A 4 37.18 -31.74 -10.14
C LYS A 4 36.75 -30.33 -9.78
N ILE A 5 37.61 -29.66 -9.07
CA ILE A 5 37.71 -28.21 -8.90
C ILE A 5 38.11 -27.62 -10.25
N LEU A 6 37.40 -26.62 -10.73
CA LEU A 6 37.85 -25.82 -11.86
C LEU A 6 37.82 -24.34 -11.42
N ILE A 7 39.03 -23.94 -11.06
CA ILE A 7 39.37 -22.52 -10.78
C ILE A 7 39.43 -21.81 -12.12
N PHE A 8 38.63 -20.74 -12.28
CA PHE A 8 38.79 -19.83 -13.40
C PHE A 8 39.22 -18.48 -12.86
N THR A 9 40.50 -18.26 -12.99
CA THR A 9 41.17 -16.97 -12.77
C THR A 9 40.93 -16.09 -13.98
N LEU A 10 40.41 -14.88 -13.81
CA LEU A 10 40.36 -13.91 -14.89
C LEU A 10 40.74 -12.52 -14.42
N ILE A 11 41.85 -12.19 -14.79
CA ILE A 11 42.61 -11.02 -15.24
C ILE A 11 41.82 -9.69 -15.26
N LEU A 12 42.39 -8.80 -14.45
CA LEU A 12 42.17 -7.38 -14.34
C LEU A 12 42.82 -6.66 -15.54
N THR A 13 42.07 -5.89 -16.30
CA THR A 13 42.64 -4.86 -17.20
C THR A 13 42.10 -3.49 -16.86
N ILE A 14 42.94 -2.72 -16.25
CA ILE A 14 42.79 -1.31 -16.02
C ILE A 14 43.26 -0.59 -17.29
N SER A 15 42.40 0.20 -17.91
CA SER A 15 42.81 1.16 -18.94
C SER A 15 42.49 2.56 -18.45
N SER A 16 43.51 3.22 -17.96
CA SER A 16 43.57 4.66 -17.78
C SER A 16 43.66 5.35 -19.14
N CYS A 17 42.80 6.31 -19.38
CA CYS A 17 43.08 7.39 -20.33
C CYS A 17 42.67 8.72 -19.71
N SER A 18 43.67 9.43 -19.26
CA SER A 18 43.62 10.87 -18.96
C SER A 18 43.62 11.62 -20.27
N ILE A 19 42.61 12.44 -20.52
CA ILE A 19 42.73 13.56 -21.46
C ILE A 19 42.33 14.82 -20.74
N PHE A 20 43.32 15.60 -20.48
CA PHE A 20 43.24 16.97 -19.98
C PHE A 20 42.93 17.89 -21.13
N GLN A 21 41.76 18.51 -21.14
CA GLN A 21 41.51 19.66 -22.01
C GLN A 21 40.77 20.75 -21.25
N LYS A 22 41.47 21.86 -21.17
CA LYS A 22 41.15 23.13 -20.54
C LYS A 22 40.23 23.93 -21.48
N GLY A 23 39.09 24.40 -20.96
CA GLY A 23 38.32 25.42 -21.70
C GLY A 23 36.86 25.58 -21.25
N GLN A 24 36.65 26.59 -20.42
CA GLN A 24 35.48 27.45 -20.21
C GLN A 24 34.12 26.94 -19.70
N PRO A 25 33.43 27.80 -18.91
CA PRO A 25 32.27 27.43 -18.14
C PRO A 25 31.00 27.68 -18.97
N LEU A 26 30.24 26.65 -19.21
CA LEU A 26 28.83 26.75 -19.59
C LEU A 26 28.02 26.08 -18.50
N SER A 27 27.25 26.90 -17.83
CA SER A 27 26.20 26.48 -16.91
C SER A 27 25.33 25.43 -17.58
N GLN A 28 25.46 24.19 -17.18
CA GLN A 28 24.43 23.19 -17.41
C GLN A 28 23.86 22.86 -16.04
N ASP A 29 22.64 23.39 -15.83
CA ASP A 29 21.71 22.88 -14.84
C ASP A 29 21.51 21.39 -15.08
N ASN A 30 22.30 20.57 -14.43
CA ASN A 30 22.00 19.18 -14.22
C ASN A 30 20.98 19.12 -13.08
N SER A 31 19.73 19.46 -13.40
CA SER A 31 18.57 18.95 -12.67
C SER A 31 18.58 17.44 -12.86
N SER A 32 19.38 16.75 -12.08
CA SER A 32 19.12 15.36 -11.76
C SER A 32 17.79 15.35 -11.04
N SER A 33 16.69 15.15 -11.78
CA SER A 33 15.45 14.75 -11.19
C SER A 33 15.71 13.37 -10.56
N ILE A 34 16.05 13.39 -9.28
CA ILE A 34 15.89 12.21 -8.44
C ILE A 34 14.40 11.95 -8.51
N THR A 35 13.99 10.99 -9.31
CA THR A 35 12.66 10.41 -9.22
C THR A 35 12.65 9.74 -7.86
N GLU A 36 12.16 10.47 -6.86
CA GLU A 36 11.87 9.93 -5.54
C GLU A 36 10.93 8.75 -5.80
N ALA A 37 11.36 7.56 -5.46
CA ALA A 37 10.54 6.37 -5.61
C ALA A 37 9.28 6.62 -4.80
N GLU A 38 8.13 6.73 -5.47
CA GLU A 38 6.85 6.93 -4.81
C GLU A 38 6.65 5.81 -3.79
N ASP A 39 6.35 6.20 -2.56
CA ASP A 39 6.07 5.26 -1.48
C ASP A 39 4.81 4.45 -1.84
N PRO A 40 4.92 3.13 -2.00
CA PRO A 40 3.80 2.29 -2.42
C PRO A 40 2.60 2.34 -1.48
N LEU A 41 2.81 2.72 -0.21
CA LEU A 41 1.74 2.87 0.78
C LEU A 41 0.97 4.18 0.62
N GLN A 42 1.59 5.19 0.00
CA GLN A 42 0.98 6.52 -0.12
C GLN A 42 -0.33 6.51 -0.90
N LYS A 43 -0.47 5.61 -1.88
CA LYS A 43 -1.73 5.47 -2.65
C LYS A 43 -2.93 5.09 -1.80
N PHE A 44 -2.71 4.47 -0.64
CA PHE A 44 -3.77 4.03 0.27
C PHE A 44 -4.12 5.06 1.36
N VAL A 45 -3.29 6.08 1.57
CA VAL A 45 -3.54 7.14 2.56
C VAL A 45 -4.69 8.02 2.10
N GLY A 46 -5.64 8.33 3.00
CA GLY A 46 -6.77 9.21 2.72
C GLY A 46 -8.03 8.87 3.50
N ASN A 47 -9.11 9.55 3.15
CA ASN A 47 -10.42 9.37 3.76
C ASN A 47 -11.31 8.50 2.86
N TYR A 48 -11.96 7.52 3.45
CA TYR A 48 -12.81 6.56 2.76
C TYR A 48 -14.26 6.71 3.22
N ALA A 49 -15.17 6.75 2.26
CA ALA A 49 -16.61 6.63 2.49
C ALA A 49 -17.07 5.36 1.76
N ILE A 50 -17.51 4.36 2.52
CA ILE A 50 -17.80 3.00 2.04
C ILE A 50 -19.24 2.62 2.40
N GLN A 51 -19.94 1.98 1.48
CA GLN A 51 -21.21 1.31 1.71
C GLN A 51 -21.02 -0.20 1.52
N VAL A 52 -21.47 -0.97 2.50
CA VAL A 52 -21.51 -2.44 2.48
C VAL A 52 -22.95 -2.87 2.28
N PHE A 53 -23.19 -3.78 1.36
CA PHE A 53 -24.53 -4.19 0.97
C PHE A 53 -24.93 -5.52 1.61
N GLY A 54 -26.21 -5.61 1.97
CA GLY A 54 -26.85 -6.87 2.36
C GLY A 54 -26.30 -7.50 3.64
N LEU A 55 -26.05 -6.72 4.67
CA LEU A 55 -25.65 -7.22 5.98
C LEU A 55 -26.65 -8.26 6.53
N PRO A 56 -26.28 -9.09 7.52
CA PRO A 56 -27.12 -10.19 8.00
C PRO A 56 -28.51 -9.80 8.49
N ASP A 57 -28.70 -8.56 8.88
CA ASP A 57 -30.00 -7.99 9.27
C ASP A 57 -30.82 -7.48 8.07
N GLY A 58 -30.29 -7.59 6.86
CA GLY A 58 -30.90 -7.14 5.62
C GLY A 58 -30.73 -5.64 5.35
N SER A 59 -29.97 -4.92 6.17
CA SER A 59 -29.65 -3.52 5.96
C SER A 59 -28.36 -3.35 5.14
N ASP A 60 -28.09 -2.11 4.73
CA ASP A 60 -26.79 -1.70 4.22
C ASP A 60 -26.06 -0.95 5.33
N GLY A 61 -24.75 -1.14 5.43
CA GLY A 61 -23.89 -0.42 6.36
C GLY A 61 -23.10 0.67 5.68
N LYS A 62 -22.98 1.84 6.32
CA LYS A 62 -22.11 2.91 5.85
C LYS A 62 -21.00 3.15 6.86
N PHE A 63 -19.80 3.27 6.34
CA PHE A 63 -18.59 3.44 7.11
C PHE A 63 -17.78 4.62 6.57
N SER A 64 -17.31 5.48 7.46
CA SER A 64 -16.30 6.48 7.14
C SER A 64 -15.04 6.17 7.93
N MET A 65 -13.91 6.19 7.27
CA MET A 65 -12.64 5.89 7.91
C MET A 65 -11.51 6.74 7.32
N GLU A 66 -10.50 6.95 8.13
CA GLU A 66 -9.23 7.57 7.74
C GLU A 66 -8.14 6.51 7.77
N VAL A 67 -7.37 6.43 6.68
CA VAL A 67 -6.16 5.63 6.59
C VAL A 67 -4.97 6.56 6.56
N SER A 68 -4.10 6.43 7.53
CA SER A 68 -2.88 7.23 7.67
C SER A 68 -1.64 6.35 7.67
N LYS A 69 -0.49 6.95 7.41
CA LYS A 69 0.79 6.25 7.46
C LYS A 69 1.48 6.51 8.80
N GLU A 70 1.89 5.43 9.47
CA GLU A 70 2.73 5.48 10.67
C GLU A 70 4.05 4.72 10.41
N GLY A 71 5.12 5.47 10.10
CA GLY A 71 6.39 4.86 9.69
C GLY A 71 6.27 4.06 8.39
N ASN A 72 6.50 2.76 8.44
CA ASN A 72 6.40 1.85 7.29
C ASN A 72 5.11 1.01 7.29
N SER A 73 4.11 1.41 8.06
CA SER A 73 2.82 0.73 8.14
C SER A 73 1.67 1.70 7.95
N LEU A 74 0.49 1.15 7.72
CA LEU A 74 -0.76 1.91 7.68
C LEU A 74 -1.53 1.71 8.98
N LYS A 75 -2.31 2.73 9.32
CA LYS A 75 -3.24 2.72 10.43
C LYS A 75 -4.59 3.23 9.96
N THR A 76 -5.64 2.52 10.35
CA THR A 76 -7.03 2.91 10.06
C THR A 76 -7.75 3.32 11.33
N ILE A 77 -8.50 4.41 11.23
CA ILE A 77 -9.41 4.89 12.26
C ILE A 77 -10.80 5.03 11.63
N PHE A 78 -11.80 4.38 12.20
CA PHE A 78 -13.19 4.59 11.80
C PHE A 78 -13.71 5.87 12.43
N LEU A 79 -14.26 6.76 11.59
CA LEU A 79 -14.82 8.04 11.98
C LEU A 79 -16.32 7.94 12.24
N SER A 80 -17.01 7.07 11.50
CA SER A 80 -18.41 6.74 11.71
C SER A 80 -18.71 5.31 11.24
N ASP A 81 -19.67 4.70 11.92
CA ASP A 81 -20.24 3.40 11.61
C ASP A 81 -21.75 3.47 11.79
N GLU A 82 -22.49 3.59 10.68
CA GLU A 82 -23.96 3.62 10.70
C GLU A 82 -24.58 2.22 10.84
N ALA A 83 -23.76 1.15 10.69
CA ALA A 83 -24.19 -0.22 10.90
C ALA A 83 -24.25 -0.61 12.40
N ASN A 84 -23.78 0.26 13.29
CA ASN A 84 -23.70 0.04 14.74
C ASN A 84 -23.02 -1.27 15.14
N LEU A 85 -21.95 -1.62 14.43
CA LEU A 85 -21.14 -2.79 14.73
C LEU A 85 -20.15 -2.45 15.85
N GLU A 86 -20.09 -3.31 16.87
CA GLU A 86 -19.07 -3.18 17.91
C GLU A 86 -17.80 -3.93 17.50
N PHE A 87 -16.75 -3.20 17.15
CA PHE A 87 -15.49 -3.78 16.72
C PHE A 87 -14.26 -2.99 17.17
N ASP A 88 -13.12 -3.65 17.14
CA ASP A 88 -11.81 -3.03 17.28
C ASP A 88 -11.01 -3.26 15.98
N VAL A 89 -10.28 -2.24 15.50
CA VAL A 89 -9.32 -2.41 14.42
C VAL A 89 -8.07 -3.09 14.97
N ILE A 90 -7.71 -4.25 14.41
CA ILE A 90 -6.58 -5.06 14.85
C ILE A 90 -5.39 -5.01 13.90
N GLY A 91 -5.58 -4.49 12.69
CA GLY A 91 -4.50 -4.31 11.72
C GLY A 91 -4.96 -3.63 10.44
N THR A 92 -4.01 -3.04 9.74
CA THR A 92 -4.18 -2.48 8.40
C THR A 92 -2.98 -2.90 7.57
N GLU A 93 -3.21 -3.68 6.54
CA GLU A 93 -2.18 -4.33 5.72
C GLU A 93 -2.43 -4.09 4.25
N VAL A 94 -1.37 -4.19 3.44
CA VAL A 94 -1.45 -4.09 1.98
C VAL A 94 -0.86 -5.34 1.39
N GLU A 95 -1.60 -5.96 0.50
CA GLU A 95 -1.11 -7.07 -0.32
C GLU A 95 -1.49 -6.78 -1.78
N ASP A 96 -0.47 -6.68 -2.63
CA ASP A 96 -0.61 -6.24 -4.02
C ASP A 96 -1.30 -4.86 -4.16
N ASP A 97 -2.51 -4.84 -4.72
CA ASP A 97 -3.32 -3.64 -4.89
C ASP A 97 -4.49 -3.55 -3.89
N PHE A 98 -4.55 -4.48 -2.95
CA PHE A 98 -5.59 -4.54 -1.95
C PHE A 98 -5.14 -3.93 -0.61
N LEU A 99 -6.06 -3.20 -0.01
CA LEU A 99 -5.96 -2.74 1.37
C LEU A 99 -6.86 -3.62 2.25
N TYR A 100 -6.26 -4.33 3.19
CA TYR A 100 -6.96 -5.15 4.17
C TYR A 100 -7.05 -4.41 5.50
N ILE A 101 -8.26 -4.19 5.98
CA ILE A 101 -8.50 -3.61 7.31
C ILE A 101 -9.09 -4.70 8.17
N ASN A 102 -8.26 -5.28 9.03
CA ASN A 102 -8.63 -6.37 9.92
C ASN A 102 -9.32 -5.83 11.15
N ILE A 103 -10.50 -6.34 11.47
CA ILE A 103 -11.28 -5.96 12.64
C ILE A 103 -11.69 -7.17 13.46
N PHE A 104 -11.84 -6.98 14.76
CA PHE A 104 -12.42 -7.95 15.67
C PHE A 104 -13.84 -7.54 16.04
N LEU A 105 -14.82 -8.31 15.60
CA LEU A 105 -16.24 -8.11 15.95
C LEU A 105 -16.52 -8.62 17.36
N LYS A 106 -16.77 -7.72 18.31
CA LYS A 106 -16.94 -8.05 19.74
C LYS A 106 -18.15 -8.92 19.99
N ASN A 107 -19.28 -8.59 19.37
CA ASN A 107 -20.54 -9.30 19.56
C ASN A 107 -20.52 -10.74 19.01
N TYR A 108 -19.62 -11.03 18.07
CA TYR A 108 -19.51 -12.34 17.43
C TYR A 108 -18.23 -13.08 17.85
N GLY A 109 -17.28 -12.40 18.47
CA GLY A 109 -15.99 -12.98 18.90
C GLY A 109 -15.14 -13.46 17.75
N MET A 110 -15.19 -12.81 16.58
CA MET A 110 -14.51 -13.24 15.36
C MET A 110 -13.76 -12.11 14.67
N ASN A 111 -12.68 -12.49 14.00
CA ASN A 111 -11.94 -11.58 13.11
C ASN A 111 -12.54 -11.64 11.71
N ILE A 112 -12.70 -10.47 11.10
CA ILE A 112 -13.05 -10.32 9.69
C ILE A 112 -12.22 -9.18 9.09
N ALA A 113 -12.23 -9.06 7.77
CA ALA A 113 -11.54 -7.99 7.07
C ALA A 113 -12.49 -7.21 6.14
N PHE A 114 -12.22 -5.92 6.02
CA PHE A 114 -12.58 -5.16 4.82
C PHE A 114 -11.47 -5.36 3.81
N GLU A 115 -11.80 -5.86 2.64
CA GLU A 115 -10.91 -6.01 1.49
C GLU A 115 -11.24 -4.93 0.49
N LEU A 116 -10.34 -3.98 0.29
CA LEU A 116 -10.57 -2.81 -0.53
C LEU A 116 -9.63 -2.80 -1.73
N LEU A 117 -10.18 -2.83 -2.93
CA LEU A 117 -9.47 -2.60 -4.17
C LEU A 117 -9.65 -1.12 -4.58
N LEU A 118 -8.53 -0.44 -4.85
CA LEU A 118 -8.52 0.96 -5.24
C LEU A 118 -8.28 1.11 -6.75
N GLU A 119 -9.23 1.75 -7.43
CA GLU A 119 -9.10 2.18 -8.82
C GLU A 119 -9.23 3.71 -8.91
N GLY A 120 -8.10 4.40 -8.75
CA GLY A 120 -8.10 5.86 -8.56
C GLY A 120 -8.80 6.23 -7.26
N ASN A 121 -9.91 6.97 -7.35
CA ASN A 121 -10.73 7.34 -6.18
C ASN A 121 -11.90 6.39 -5.93
N LYS A 122 -12.13 5.43 -6.81
CA LYS A 122 -13.16 4.41 -6.64
C LYS A 122 -12.64 3.29 -5.76
N VAL A 123 -13.47 2.85 -4.84
CA VAL A 123 -13.21 1.72 -3.95
C VAL A 123 -14.27 0.66 -4.19
N THR A 124 -13.84 -0.57 -4.36
CA THR A 124 -14.70 -1.76 -4.44
C THR A 124 -14.11 -2.87 -3.59
N GLY A 125 -14.87 -3.87 -3.25
CA GLY A 125 -14.35 -5.01 -2.51
C GLY A 125 -15.39 -5.77 -1.72
N TYR A 126 -14.96 -6.34 -0.59
CA TYR A 126 -15.80 -7.18 0.26
C TYR A 126 -15.56 -6.93 1.74
N LEU A 127 -16.60 -7.15 2.54
CA LEU A 127 -16.49 -7.34 3.98
C LEU A 127 -16.68 -8.82 4.28
N ALA A 128 -15.70 -9.42 4.98
CA ALA A 128 -15.71 -10.84 5.37
C ALA A 128 -15.89 -11.81 4.18
N ASP A 129 -15.32 -11.50 3.01
CA ASP A 129 -15.44 -12.30 1.76
C ASP A 129 -16.86 -12.52 1.25
N MET A 130 -17.86 -11.89 1.85
CA MET A 130 -19.27 -12.20 1.58
C MET A 130 -20.11 -10.99 1.16
N PHE A 131 -19.88 -9.86 1.79
CA PHE A 131 -20.71 -8.67 1.60
C PHE A 131 -20.02 -7.71 0.66
N GLU A 132 -20.58 -7.51 -0.52
CA GLU A 132 -20.05 -6.54 -1.47
C GLU A 132 -19.99 -5.13 -0.86
N LEU A 133 -18.97 -4.39 -1.22
CA LEU A 133 -18.86 -3.01 -0.82
C LEU A 133 -18.41 -2.14 -2.00
N GLU A 134 -18.84 -0.90 -1.96
CA GLU A 134 -18.37 0.14 -2.85
C GLU A 134 -18.17 1.45 -2.09
N GLY A 135 -17.39 2.34 -2.66
CA GLY A 135 -17.15 3.62 -2.02
C GLY A 135 -16.20 4.52 -2.79
N THR A 136 -15.75 5.54 -2.10
CA THR A 136 -14.82 6.51 -2.63
C THR A 136 -13.71 6.82 -1.63
N LYS A 137 -12.54 7.13 -2.17
CA LYS A 137 -11.40 7.66 -1.43
C LYS A 137 -11.21 9.12 -1.81
N SER A 138 -10.94 9.96 -0.81
CA SER A 138 -10.48 11.34 -0.96
C SER A 138 -9.19 11.58 -0.18
N ASN A 139 -8.43 12.54 -0.60
CA ASN A 139 -7.19 12.94 0.09
C ASN A 139 -7.48 13.94 1.19
#